data_7707dc4a38e411d5d321fd387a38a2a8
#
_entry.id   7707dc4a38e411d5d321fd387a38a2a8
#
_cell.length_a   1.000
_cell.length_b   1.000
_cell.length_c   1.000
_cell.angle_alpha   90.00
_cell.angle_beta   90.00
_cell.angle_gamma   90.00
#
_symmetry.space_group_name_H-M   'P 1'
#
loop_
_entity.id
_entity.type
_entity.pdbx_description
1 polymer ?
#
loop_
_entity_poly.entity_id
_entity_poly.type
_entity_poly.pdbx_seq_one_letter_code
_entity_poly.pdbx_strand_id
1 'polypeptide(L)'
;MTQAHPVVYAMRGEGPNIRISEIRDPATEQLIAFKIVGVFGRADRTIWLDGRPHPSEYAEHTFDGFSTGTFHDGELTVVTTHMKMGVLQKVGIYASPYAVLTEHFFRHGLYLTMVSVVDDPIYLEEPFVRSQTWVLDPSQNVGPAIPGESVDELGDKQVGWVPHYPLGTKHSEAADKYNIPFEAINGGAETTYPEYQLKIQRMRAEDQAKKEAAAKAAPPKPDPKAKK
;
A
#
# COMPACT_ATOMS: atom_id res chain seq x y z
N MET A 1 1.45 0.22 9.66
CA MET A 1 -0.01 0.02 9.65
C MET A 1 -0.51 0.04 8.22
N THR A 2 -1.23 -0.98 7.80
CA THR A 2 -1.91 -0.97 6.49
C THR A 2 -3.21 -0.20 6.71
N GLN A 3 -3.26 1.05 6.26
CA GLN A 3 -4.48 1.85 6.35
C GLN A 3 -5.52 1.28 5.39
N ALA A 4 -6.75 1.20 5.85
CA ALA A 4 -7.89 0.88 5.01
C ALA A 4 -8.11 2.03 4.01
N HIS A 5 -8.02 1.74 2.73
CA HIS A 5 -8.15 2.74 1.67
C HIS A 5 -8.62 2.06 0.38
N PRO A 6 -9.75 2.46 -0.22
CA PRO A 6 -10.32 1.77 -1.38
C PRO A 6 -9.36 1.65 -2.57
N VAL A 7 -8.63 2.72 -2.89
CA VAL A 7 -7.64 2.74 -3.97
C VAL A 7 -6.49 1.77 -3.70
N VAL A 8 -6.03 1.66 -2.46
CA VAL A 8 -4.96 0.72 -2.08
C VAL A 8 -5.36 -0.71 -2.43
N TYR A 9 -6.61 -1.08 -2.19
CA TYR A 9 -7.13 -2.40 -2.52
C TYR A 9 -7.36 -2.60 -4.00
N ALA A 10 -7.85 -1.59 -4.69
CA ALA A 10 -8.00 -1.63 -6.14
C ALA A 10 -6.67 -1.94 -6.84
N MET A 11 -5.56 -1.41 -6.34
CA MET A 11 -4.24 -1.52 -6.97
C MET A 11 -3.39 -2.70 -6.47
N ARG A 12 -3.70 -3.31 -5.34
CA ARG A 12 -2.80 -4.23 -4.63
C ARG A 12 -2.70 -5.65 -5.21
N GLY A 13 -3.58 -6.09 -6.09
CA GLY A 13 -3.60 -7.45 -6.59
C GLY A 13 -4.61 -8.35 -5.90
N GLU A 14 -4.25 -9.61 -5.67
CA GLU A 14 -5.17 -10.58 -5.06
C GLU A 14 -5.92 -9.94 -3.90
N GLY A 15 -7.17 -9.60 -4.16
CA GLY A 15 -8.02 -8.94 -3.20
C GLY A 15 -8.35 -9.91 -2.08
N PRO A 16 -8.39 -9.45 -0.83
CA PRO A 16 -8.88 -10.26 0.25
C PRO A 16 -10.34 -10.63 0.02
N ASN A 17 -10.78 -11.71 0.66
CA ASN A 17 -12.19 -12.07 0.70
C ASN A 17 -13.02 -10.89 1.17
N ILE A 18 -14.17 -10.70 0.55
CA ILE A 18 -15.08 -9.62 0.88
C ILE A 18 -16.44 -10.18 1.28
N ARG A 19 -17.13 -9.45 2.14
CA ARG A 19 -18.54 -9.66 2.46
C ARG A 19 -19.30 -8.41 2.08
N ILE A 20 -20.35 -8.60 1.27
CA ILE A 20 -21.25 -7.52 0.88
C ILE A 20 -22.58 -7.77 1.60
N SER A 21 -23.07 -6.75 2.30
CA SER A 21 -24.37 -6.76 2.98
C SER A 21 -25.21 -5.57 2.56
N GLU A 22 -26.52 -5.76 2.59
CA GLU A 22 -27.48 -4.71 2.28
C GLU A 22 -27.75 -3.84 3.51
N ILE A 23 -27.89 -2.54 3.28
CA ILE A 23 -28.44 -1.59 4.25
C ILE A 23 -29.79 -1.14 3.68
N ARG A 24 -30.84 -1.37 4.43
CA ARG A 24 -32.20 -1.02 4.04
C ARG A 24 -32.75 0.05 4.95
N ASP A 25 -33.56 0.93 4.39
CA ASP A 25 -34.35 1.91 5.17
C ASP A 25 -35.31 1.16 6.10
N PRO A 26 -35.27 1.42 7.41
CA PRO A 26 -36.09 0.67 8.37
C PRO A 26 -37.60 0.92 8.26
N ALA A 27 -38.03 2.00 7.62
CA ALA A 27 -39.45 2.32 7.45
C ALA A 27 -40.02 1.82 6.13
N THR A 28 -39.23 1.85 5.07
CA THR A 28 -39.68 1.51 3.71
C THR A 28 -39.14 0.20 3.18
N GLU A 29 -38.15 -0.40 3.88
CA GLU A 29 -37.40 -1.59 3.45
C GLU A 29 -36.67 -1.44 2.10
N GLN A 30 -36.61 -0.24 1.58
CA GLN A 30 -35.86 0.04 0.35
C GLN A 30 -34.35 -0.13 0.58
N LEU A 31 -33.69 -0.72 -0.41
CA LEU A 31 -32.24 -0.80 -0.42
C LEU A 31 -31.64 0.60 -0.60
N ILE A 32 -30.90 1.08 0.39
CA ILE A 32 -30.29 2.42 0.38
C ILE A 32 -28.78 2.40 0.25
N ALA A 33 -28.12 1.30 0.61
CA ALA A 33 -26.69 1.17 0.47
C ALA A 33 -26.25 -0.30 0.50
N PHE A 34 -25.03 -0.54 0.01
CA PHE A 34 -24.25 -1.74 0.31
C PHE A 34 -23.13 -1.42 1.30
N LYS A 35 -22.91 -2.34 2.23
CA LYS A 35 -21.73 -2.33 3.10
C LYS A 35 -20.77 -3.42 2.65
N ILE A 36 -19.53 -3.05 2.32
CA ILE A 36 -18.46 -3.98 1.97
C ILE A 36 -17.50 -4.07 3.14
N VAL A 37 -17.34 -5.28 3.66
CA VAL A 37 -16.37 -5.62 4.72
C VAL A 37 -15.37 -6.61 4.17
N GLY A 38 -14.11 -6.50 4.56
CA GLY A 38 -13.07 -7.42 4.13
C GLY A 38 -12.01 -7.60 5.21
N VAL A 39 -11.16 -8.62 5.05
CA VAL A 39 -10.02 -8.89 5.93
C VAL A 39 -8.79 -8.03 5.56
N PHE A 40 -7.78 -7.99 6.44
CA PHE A 40 -6.50 -7.30 6.24
C PHE A 40 -6.59 -5.77 6.00
N GLY A 41 -7.22 -5.07 6.92
CA GLY A 41 -7.24 -3.60 6.93
C GLY A 41 -8.15 -2.99 5.85
N ARG A 42 -9.02 -3.78 5.23
CA ARG A 42 -10.10 -3.23 4.43
C ARG A 42 -11.14 -2.65 5.39
N ALA A 43 -11.44 -1.37 5.20
CA ALA A 43 -12.45 -0.72 6.01
C ALA A 43 -13.86 -1.23 5.70
N ASP A 44 -14.74 -0.97 6.63
CA ASP A 44 -16.18 -1.11 6.48
C ASP A 44 -16.70 0.00 5.56
N ARG A 45 -16.61 -0.19 4.26
CA ARG A 45 -16.98 0.81 3.26
C ARG A 45 -18.49 0.74 2.99
N THR A 46 -19.13 1.90 2.99
CA THR A 46 -20.55 2.04 2.61
C THR A 46 -20.66 2.66 1.21
N ILE A 47 -21.42 2.02 0.34
CA ILE A 47 -21.73 2.49 -1.02
C ILE A 47 -23.21 2.89 -1.03
N TRP A 48 -23.48 4.17 -1.11
CA TRP A 48 -24.82 4.72 -1.12
C TRP A 48 -25.48 4.56 -2.48
N LEU A 49 -26.75 4.09 -2.50
CA LEU A 49 -27.51 3.79 -3.71
C LEU A 49 -28.77 4.69 -3.85
N ASP A 50 -28.98 5.59 -2.93
CA ASP A 50 -30.15 6.45 -2.84
C ASP A 50 -30.08 7.74 -3.69
N GLY A 51 -29.06 7.85 -4.53
CA GLY A 51 -28.89 8.99 -5.43
C GLY A 51 -28.38 10.27 -4.76
N ARG A 52 -27.90 10.17 -3.51
CA ARG A 52 -27.33 11.33 -2.83
C ARG A 52 -26.11 11.87 -3.56
N PRO A 53 -25.91 13.21 -3.60
CA PRO A 53 -24.74 13.79 -4.20
C PRO A 53 -23.48 13.52 -3.36
N HIS A 54 -22.31 13.57 -4.01
CA HIS A 54 -21.05 13.62 -3.29
C HIS A 54 -20.96 14.91 -2.44
N PRO A 55 -20.20 14.87 -1.33
CA PRO A 55 -19.95 16.05 -0.51
C PRO A 55 -19.30 17.17 -1.33
N SER A 56 -19.34 18.40 -0.83
CA SER A 56 -18.64 19.51 -1.47
C SER A 56 -17.11 19.29 -1.38
N GLU A 57 -16.35 19.89 -2.30
CA GLU A 57 -14.88 19.82 -2.32
C GLU A 57 -14.18 20.23 -1.01
N TYR A 58 -14.89 20.97 -0.15
CA TYR A 58 -14.38 21.42 1.16
C TYR A 58 -14.74 20.47 2.31
N ALA A 59 -15.44 19.37 2.02
CA ALA A 59 -15.80 18.41 3.05
C ALA A 59 -14.58 17.64 3.56
N GLU A 60 -14.65 17.14 4.78
CA GLU A 60 -13.57 16.38 5.38
C GLU A 60 -13.31 15.07 4.59
N HIS A 61 -12.05 14.82 4.28
CA HIS A 61 -11.60 13.56 3.67
C HIS A 61 -11.43 12.49 4.74
N THR A 62 -11.80 11.26 4.40
CA THR A 62 -11.62 10.07 5.24
C THR A 62 -10.78 9.03 4.52
N PHE A 63 -10.29 8.01 5.24
CA PHE A 63 -9.56 6.94 4.56
C PHE A 63 -10.45 6.10 3.64
N ASP A 64 -11.72 5.94 3.98
CA ASP A 64 -12.70 5.19 3.17
C ASP A 64 -13.28 6.00 2.03
N GLY A 65 -13.13 7.32 2.09
CA GLY A 65 -13.75 8.23 1.17
C GLY A 65 -15.29 8.26 1.31
N PHE A 66 -15.93 8.77 0.28
CA PHE A 66 -17.38 8.79 0.14
C PHE A 66 -17.74 8.09 -1.17
N SER A 67 -18.55 7.02 -1.09
CA SER A 67 -18.88 6.18 -2.24
C SER A 67 -20.38 6.23 -2.56
N THR A 68 -20.69 6.47 -3.82
CA THR A 68 -22.07 6.33 -4.37
C THR A 68 -22.07 5.30 -5.47
N GLY A 69 -23.17 4.58 -5.63
CA GLY A 69 -23.34 3.57 -6.64
C GLY A 69 -24.61 3.78 -7.46
N THR A 70 -24.55 3.42 -8.73
CA THR A 70 -25.69 3.47 -9.66
C THR A 70 -25.75 2.17 -10.45
N PHE A 71 -26.93 1.57 -10.53
CA PHE A 71 -27.17 0.41 -11.37
C PHE A 71 -27.56 0.84 -12.79
N HIS A 72 -26.91 0.21 -13.77
CA HIS A 72 -27.28 0.33 -15.17
C HIS A 72 -27.06 -1.03 -15.86
N ASP A 73 -28.10 -1.56 -16.50
CA ASP A 73 -28.07 -2.83 -17.27
C ASP A 73 -27.43 -4.03 -16.54
N GLY A 74 -27.67 -4.13 -15.22
CA GLY A 74 -27.13 -5.22 -14.39
C GLY A 74 -25.70 -5.02 -13.89
N GLU A 75 -25.08 -3.91 -14.24
CA GLU A 75 -23.82 -3.44 -13.70
C GLU A 75 -24.06 -2.45 -12.56
N LEU A 76 -23.24 -2.55 -11.51
CA LEU A 76 -23.14 -1.54 -10.47
C LEU A 76 -21.87 -0.71 -10.70
N THR A 77 -22.03 0.54 -11.10
CA THR A 77 -20.93 1.51 -11.16
C THR A 77 -20.85 2.27 -9.83
N VAL A 78 -19.68 2.29 -9.21
CA VAL A 78 -19.41 2.96 -7.94
C VAL A 78 -18.35 4.04 -8.14
N VAL A 79 -18.62 5.24 -7.67
CA VAL A 79 -17.65 6.34 -7.66
C VAL A 79 -17.29 6.67 -6.22
N THR A 80 -16.01 6.78 -5.91
CA THR A 80 -15.48 7.15 -4.60
C THR A 80 -14.57 8.35 -4.69
N THR A 81 -14.86 9.35 -3.86
CA THR A 81 -14.09 10.59 -3.72
C THR A 81 -13.80 10.88 -2.25
N HIS A 82 -13.21 12.02 -1.92
CA HIS A 82 -12.94 12.48 -0.55
C HIS A 82 -12.08 11.50 0.27
N MET A 83 -11.17 10.82 -0.40
CA MET A 83 -10.20 9.95 0.26
C MET A 83 -9.03 10.78 0.81
N LYS A 84 -8.54 10.44 1.99
CA LYS A 84 -7.26 10.96 2.49
C LYS A 84 -6.12 10.42 1.65
N MET A 85 -5.00 11.11 1.66
CA MET A 85 -3.77 10.58 1.08
C MET A 85 -3.47 9.19 1.64
N GLY A 86 -3.26 8.22 0.78
CA GLY A 86 -2.99 6.84 1.13
C GLY A 86 -1.77 6.30 0.42
N VAL A 87 -1.15 5.26 0.99
CA VAL A 87 -0.02 4.56 0.39
C VAL A 87 -0.56 3.39 -0.43
N LEU A 88 -0.38 3.41 -1.74
CA LEU A 88 -0.90 2.38 -2.65
C LEU A 88 -0.12 1.07 -2.53
N GLN A 89 1.18 1.16 -2.27
CA GLN A 89 2.04 0.00 -2.07
C GLN A 89 3.08 0.29 -0.97
N LYS A 90 3.61 -0.76 -0.37
CA LYS A 90 4.69 -0.67 0.63
C LYS A 90 5.95 0.05 0.13
N VAL A 91 6.07 0.22 -1.17
CA VAL A 91 7.20 0.87 -1.84
C VAL A 91 7.03 2.37 -2.09
N GLY A 92 6.02 2.98 -1.49
CA GLY A 92 5.90 4.45 -1.48
C GLY A 92 5.16 5.07 -2.66
N ILE A 93 4.33 4.30 -3.38
CA ILE A 93 3.39 4.88 -4.34
C ILE A 93 2.18 5.39 -3.57
N TYR A 94 1.79 6.64 -3.80
CA TYR A 94 0.72 7.33 -3.07
C TYR A 94 -0.51 7.55 -3.95
N ALA A 95 -1.68 7.61 -3.31
CA ALA A 95 -2.88 8.24 -3.87
C ALA A 95 -3.05 9.62 -3.25
N SER A 96 -3.33 10.62 -4.07
CA SER A 96 -3.59 11.98 -3.58
C SER A 96 -5.01 12.10 -3.01
N PRO A 97 -5.31 13.17 -2.26
CA PRO A 97 -6.68 13.47 -1.85
C PRO A 97 -7.63 13.81 -3.02
N TYR A 98 -7.07 14.07 -4.20
CA TYR A 98 -7.82 14.34 -5.42
C TYR A 98 -8.09 13.09 -6.26
N ALA A 99 -7.61 11.92 -5.81
CA ALA A 99 -7.86 10.67 -6.49
C ALA A 99 -9.36 10.36 -6.54
N VAL A 100 -9.81 9.88 -7.69
CA VAL A 100 -11.15 9.35 -7.91
C VAL A 100 -11.03 7.87 -8.24
N LEU A 101 -11.78 7.04 -7.51
CA LEU A 101 -11.87 5.62 -7.79
C LEU A 101 -13.23 5.33 -8.40
N THR A 102 -13.25 4.81 -9.62
CA THR A 102 -14.45 4.26 -10.26
C THR A 102 -14.35 2.75 -10.30
N GLU A 103 -15.38 2.06 -9.86
CA GLU A 103 -15.44 0.61 -9.85
C GLU A 103 -16.71 0.13 -10.56
N HIS A 104 -16.54 -0.87 -11.41
CA HIS A 104 -17.60 -1.51 -12.17
C HIS A 104 -17.75 -2.94 -11.68
N PHE A 105 -18.88 -3.28 -11.10
CA PHE A 105 -19.18 -4.62 -10.58
C PHE A 105 -20.12 -5.36 -11.51
N PHE A 106 -19.68 -6.55 -11.96
CA PHE A 106 -20.43 -7.45 -12.83
C PHE A 106 -20.65 -8.79 -12.16
N ARG A 107 -21.88 -9.26 -12.12
CA ARG A 107 -22.19 -10.58 -11.60
C ARG A 107 -22.45 -11.58 -12.73
N HIS A 108 -21.72 -12.68 -12.74
CA HIS A 108 -21.90 -13.78 -13.68
C HIS A 108 -22.09 -15.09 -12.91
N GLY A 109 -23.36 -15.46 -12.64
CA GLY A 109 -23.69 -16.64 -11.84
C GLY A 109 -23.11 -16.53 -10.42
N LEU A 110 -22.13 -17.37 -10.09
CA LEU A 110 -21.44 -17.38 -8.79
C LEU A 110 -20.24 -16.44 -8.75
N TYR A 111 -19.87 -15.81 -9.85
CA TYR A 111 -18.71 -14.94 -9.92
C TYR A 111 -19.12 -13.46 -9.83
N LEU A 112 -18.36 -12.70 -9.06
CA LEU A 112 -18.42 -11.24 -9.02
C LEU A 112 -17.09 -10.68 -9.53
N THR A 113 -17.13 -10.02 -10.67
CA THR A 113 -15.96 -9.33 -11.23
C THR A 113 -16.08 -7.84 -10.96
N MET A 114 -14.99 -7.23 -10.49
CA MET A 114 -14.85 -5.79 -10.32
C MET A 114 -13.74 -5.29 -11.23
N VAL A 115 -14.00 -4.24 -11.98
CA VAL A 115 -12.98 -3.46 -12.69
C VAL A 115 -12.84 -2.14 -11.96
N SER A 116 -11.64 -1.85 -11.50
CA SER A 116 -11.29 -0.59 -10.82
C SER A 116 -10.53 0.31 -11.77
N VAL A 117 -10.92 1.57 -11.82
CA VAL A 117 -10.24 2.65 -12.54
C VAL A 117 -9.86 3.71 -11.52
N VAL A 118 -8.58 3.93 -11.32
CA VAL A 118 -8.06 4.98 -10.44
C VAL A 118 -7.56 6.12 -11.33
N ASP A 119 -8.10 7.29 -11.12
CA ASP A 119 -7.66 8.54 -11.73
C ASP A 119 -7.09 9.44 -10.61
N ASP A 120 -5.82 9.83 -10.73
CA ASP A 120 -5.14 10.67 -9.76
C ASP A 120 -4.31 11.73 -10.49
N PRO A 121 -4.77 12.99 -10.56
CA PRO A 121 -4.12 14.03 -11.32
C PRO A 121 -2.75 14.46 -10.76
N ILE A 122 -2.37 13.98 -9.56
CA ILE A 122 -1.11 14.34 -8.90
C ILE A 122 -0.04 13.28 -9.13
N TYR A 123 -0.42 11.98 -9.09
CA TYR A 123 0.56 10.89 -9.07
C TYR A 123 0.47 9.96 -10.27
N LEU A 124 -0.57 10.04 -11.09
CA LEU A 124 -0.74 9.19 -12.28
C LEU A 124 -0.73 10.03 -13.55
N GLU A 125 0.04 9.63 -14.54
CA GLU A 125 0.04 10.24 -15.89
C GLU A 125 -1.16 9.75 -16.71
N GLU A 126 -1.66 8.55 -16.41
CA GLU A 126 -2.84 7.95 -17.02
C GLU A 126 -3.62 7.15 -15.98
N PRO A 127 -4.93 6.91 -16.16
CA PRO A 127 -5.73 6.13 -15.22
C PRO A 127 -5.18 4.71 -15.05
N PHE A 128 -5.08 4.27 -13.81
CA PHE A 128 -4.69 2.90 -13.50
C PHE A 128 -5.93 2.00 -13.51
N VAL A 129 -5.91 0.96 -14.34
CA VAL A 129 -7.02 0.02 -14.50
C VAL A 129 -6.63 -1.37 -14.02
N ARG A 130 -7.52 -1.98 -13.22
CA ARG A 130 -7.33 -3.35 -12.74
C ARG A 130 -8.64 -4.08 -12.59
N SER A 131 -8.63 -5.42 -12.78
CA SER A 131 -9.78 -6.28 -12.51
C SER A 131 -9.48 -7.29 -11.40
N GLN A 132 -10.52 -7.66 -10.65
CA GLN A 132 -10.50 -8.72 -9.64
C GLN A 132 -11.80 -9.52 -9.75
N THR A 133 -11.72 -10.82 -9.48
CA THR A 133 -12.91 -11.69 -9.51
C THR A 133 -12.95 -12.53 -8.23
N TRP A 134 -14.12 -12.59 -7.63
CA TRP A 134 -14.42 -13.45 -6.48
C TRP A 134 -15.44 -14.51 -6.87
N VAL A 135 -15.38 -15.65 -6.21
CA VAL A 135 -16.42 -16.67 -6.27
C VAL A 135 -17.28 -16.59 -5.01
N LEU A 136 -18.59 -16.73 -5.16
CA LEU A 136 -19.51 -16.77 -4.02
C LEU A 136 -19.27 -18.03 -3.21
N ASP A 137 -18.88 -17.86 -1.96
CA ASP A 137 -18.72 -18.94 -0.98
C ASP A 137 -19.52 -18.65 0.29
N PRO A 138 -20.73 -19.22 0.42
CA PRO A 138 -21.58 -19.02 1.61
C PRO A 138 -20.98 -19.59 2.89
N SER A 139 -20.01 -20.51 2.79
CA SER A 139 -19.38 -21.14 3.97
C SER A 139 -18.32 -20.25 4.61
N GLN A 140 -17.84 -19.22 3.92
CA GLN A 140 -16.81 -18.34 4.43
C GLN A 140 -17.35 -17.32 5.44
N ASN A 141 -16.72 -17.28 6.60
CA ASN A 141 -16.96 -16.25 7.59
C ASN A 141 -15.92 -15.14 7.45
N VAL A 142 -16.32 -14.03 6.83
CA VAL A 142 -15.50 -12.81 6.76
C VAL A 142 -15.86 -11.94 7.95
N GLY A 143 -15.00 -11.93 8.95
CA GLY A 143 -15.12 -11.08 10.13
C GLY A 143 -14.74 -9.63 9.85
N PRO A 144 -14.91 -8.74 10.84
CA PRO A 144 -14.42 -7.37 10.75
C PRO A 144 -12.91 -7.37 10.57
N ALA A 145 -12.39 -6.31 9.93
CA ALA A 145 -10.96 -6.12 9.80
C ALA A 145 -10.31 -6.10 11.19
N ILE A 146 -9.33 -6.97 11.39
CA ILE A 146 -8.53 -6.96 12.62
C ILE A 146 -7.56 -5.78 12.50
N PRO A 147 -7.57 -4.82 13.44
CA PRO A 147 -6.55 -3.79 13.48
C PRO A 147 -5.17 -4.44 13.50
N GLY A 148 -4.30 -4.05 12.60
CA GLY A 148 -2.93 -4.53 12.63
C GLY A 148 -2.26 -4.09 13.92
N GLU A 149 -1.82 -5.02 14.72
CA GLU A 149 -0.96 -4.71 15.85
C GLU A 149 0.41 -4.27 15.35
N SER A 150 0.95 -3.22 15.96
CA SER A 150 2.35 -2.86 15.77
C SER A 150 3.19 -3.94 16.44
N VAL A 151 3.84 -4.75 15.64
CA VAL A 151 4.83 -5.70 16.14
C VAL A 151 6.17 -5.00 16.12
N ASP A 152 6.68 -4.65 17.29
CA ASP A 152 8.03 -4.16 17.45
C ASP A 152 8.97 -5.37 17.44
N GLU A 153 9.66 -5.58 16.34
CA GLU A 153 10.74 -6.57 16.25
C GLU A 153 11.95 -6.04 17.02
N LEU A 154 11.94 -6.25 18.33
CA LEU A 154 13.07 -5.82 19.18
C LEU A 154 14.28 -6.75 19.06
N GLY A 155 14.10 -7.96 18.48
CA GLY A 155 15.17 -8.95 18.37
C GLY A 155 15.76 -9.29 19.75
N ASP A 156 17.04 -9.00 19.93
CA ASP A 156 17.78 -9.16 21.17
C ASP A 156 17.68 -7.97 22.13
N LYS A 157 16.90 -6.95 21.80
CA LYS A 157 16.74 -5.73 22.58
C LYS A 157 15.72 -5.91 23.70
N GLN A 158 15.91 -5.17 24.77
CA GLN A 158 14.97 -5.16 25.89
C GLN A 158 13.68 -4.41 25.52
N VAL A 159 12.56 -4.81 26.13
CA VAL A 159 11.28 -4.12 25.99
C VAL A 159 11.43 -2.65 26.39
N GLY A 160 10.94 -1.76 25.54
CA GLY A 160 11.07 -0.31 25.74
C GLY A 160 12.37 0.31 25.19
N TRP A 161 13.24 -0.51 24.58
CA TRP A 161 14.41 0.03 23.89
C TRP A 161 13.98 0.84 22.66
N VAL A 162 14.53 2.05 22.54
CA VAL A 162 14.33 2.93 21.38
C VAL A 162 15.68 3.18 20.72
N PRO A 163 15.79 3.00 19.40
CA PRO A 163 17.03 3.30 18.69
C PRO A 163 17.44 4.77 18.89
N HIS A 164 18.67 4.97 19.33
CA HIS A 164 19.27 6.29 19.43
C HIS A 164 20.43 6.42 18.45
N TYR A 165 20.29 7.35 17.53
CA TYR A 165 21.32 7.65 16.55
C TYR A 165 21.82 9.08 16.76
N PRO A 166 23.14 9.31 16.85
CA PRO A 166 23.70 10.67 16.85
C PRO A 166 23.27 11.44 15.60
N LEU A 167 23.14 12.75 15.72
CA LEU A 167 22.87 13.61 14.57
C LEU A 167 23.91 13.40 13.47
N GLY A 168 23.46 13.23 12.23
CA GLY A 168 24.33 12.95 11.08
C GLY A 168 24.70 11.49 10.88
N THR A 169 24.19 10.56 11.72
CA THR A 169 24.35 9.12 11.49
C THR A 169 23.76 8.74 10.15
N LYS A 170 24.55 8.09 9.30
CA LYS A 170 24.06 7.50 8.05
C LYS A 170 23.56 6.10 8.33
N HIS A 171 22.28 5.85 8.01
CA HIS A 171 21.67 4.53 8.11
C HIS A 171 22.04 3.71 6.88
N SER A 172 22.97 2.80 7.02
CA SER A 172 23.50 1.97 5.92
C SER A 172 23.02 0.51 5.95
N GLU A 173 22.20 0.12 6.94
CA GLU A 173 21.84 -1.29 7.16
C GLU A 173 21.24 -1.96 5.91
N ALA A 174 20.37 -1.26 5.19
CA ALA A 174 19.81 -1.78 3.94
C ALA A 174 20.85 -1.81 2.82
N ALA A 175 21.72 -0.82 2.75
CA ALA A 175 22.82 -0.75 1.80
C ALA A 175 23.76 -1.96 1.99
N ASP A 176 24.16 -2.22 3.23
CA ASP A 176 25.07 -3.30 3.60
C ASP A 176 24.42 -4.67 3.38
N LYS A 177 23.18 -4.84 3.83
CA LYS A 177 22.44 -6.11 3.72
C LYS A 177 22.27 -6.55 2.26
N TYR A 178 21.98 -5.61 1.36
CA TYR A 178 21.71 -5.92 -0.06
C TYR A 178 22.90 -5.61 -0.97
N ASN A 179 24.05 -5.23 -0.39
CA ASN A 179 25.24 -4.82 -1.15
C ASN A 179 24.93 -3.78 -2.23
N ILE A 180 24.15 -2.76 -1.85
CA ILE A 180 23.80 -1.64 -2.71
C ILE A 180 24.61 -0.42 -2.25
N PRO A 181 25.24 0.35 -3.15
CA PRO A 181 25.92 1.57 -2.76
C PRO A 181 25.00 2.53 -2.02
N PHE A 182 25.49 3.14 -0.94
CA PHE A 182 24.69 4.04 -0.09
C PHE A 182 24.07 5.19 -0.89
N GLU A 183 24.83 5.75 -1.83
CA GLU A 183 24.37 6.82 -2.71
C GLU A 183 23.21 6.37 -3.61
N ALA A 184 23.19 5.10 -4.02
CA ALA A 184 22.11 4.57 -4.83
C ALA A 184 20.81 4.37 -4.01
N ILE A 185 20.91 4.00 -2.73
CA ILE A 185 19.73 3.89 -1.84
C ILE A 185 19.12 5.27 -1.55
N ASN A 186 19.97 6.29 -1.43
CA ASN A 186 19.53 7.66 -1.15
C ASN A 186 19.40 8.52 -2.42
N GLY A 187 19.44 7.90 -3.59
CA GLY A 187 19.24 8.57 -4.86
C GLY A 187 17.77 8.92 -5.09
N GLY A 188 17.52 9.79 -6.07
CA GLY A 188 16.18 10.16 -6.50
C GLY A 188 15.53 9.10 -7.40
N ALA A 189 14.50 9.51 -8.15
CA ALA A 189 13.74 8.64 -9.04
C ALA A 189 14.61 7.93 -10.10
N GLU A 190 15.71 8.54 -10.51
CA GLU A 190 16.65 7.97 -11.47
C GLU A 190 17.23 6.61 -11.04
N THR A 191 17.26 6.30 -9.73
CA THR A 191 17.77 5.01 -9.24
C THR A 191 16.84 3.85 -9.55
N THR A 192 15.61 4.11 -9.92
CA THR A 192 14.61 3.11 -10.30
C THR A 192 14.69 2.71 -11.78
N TYR A 193 15.40 3.47 -12.61
CA TYR A 193 15.54 3.18 -14.03
C TYR A 193 16.54 2.04 -14.29
N PRO A 194 16.28 1.18 -15.29
CA PRO A 194 17.17 0.05 -15.62
C PRO A 194 18.61 0.47 -15.93
N GLU A 195 18.80 1.62 -16.57
CA GLU A 195 20.11 2.18 -16.93
C GLU A 195 20.98 2.50 -15.70
N TYR A 196 20.34 2.79 -14.57
CA TYR A 196 21.05 3.05 -13.33
C TYR A 196 21.81 1.83 -12.80
N GLN A 197 21.43 0.62 -13.22
CA GLN A 197 22.11 -0.62 -12.85
C GLN A 197 23.59 -0.62 -13.29
N LEU A 198 23.90 -0.02 -14.42
CA LEU A 198 25.27 0.13 -14.89
C LEU A 198 26.10 1.06 -13.96
N LYS A 199 25.44 2.10 -13.44
CA LYS A 199 26.06 3.00 -12.45
C LYS A 199 26.29 2.28 -11.12
N ILE A 200 25.34 1.49 -10.65
CA ILE A 200 25.48 0.68 -9.44
C ILE A 200 26.65 -0.31 -9.57
N GLN A 201 26.81 -0.96 -10.72
CA GLN A 201 27.91 -1.88 -10.96
C GLN A 201 29.26 -1.17 -10.87
N ARG A 202 29.40 0.02 -11.45
CA ARG A 202 30.64 0.82 -11.34
C ARG A 202 30.92 1.24 -9.90
N MET A 203 29.91 1.74 -9.18
CA MET A 203 30.04 2.13 -7.77
C MET A 203 30.46 0.94 -6.89
N ARG A 204 29.92 -0.24 -7.12
CA ARG A 204 30.32 -1.48 -6.43
C ARG A 204 31.80 -1.84 -6.69
N ALA A 205 32.24 -1.74 -7.94
CA ALA A 205 33.62 -2.02 -8.31
C ALA A 205 34.60 -1.03 -7.64
N GLU A 206 34.24 0.26 -7.59
CA GLU A 206 35.01 1.28 -6.90
C GLU A 206 35.08 1.06 -5.39
N ASP A 207 33.96 0.70 -4.75
CA ASP A 207 33.93 0.41 -3.31
C ASP A 207 34.74 -0.85 -2.96
N GLN A 208 34.68 -1.87 -3.81
CA GLN A 208 35.47 -3.07 -3.66
C GLN A 208 36.97 -2.73 -3.75
N ALA A 209 37.37 -1.96 -4.75
CA ALA A 209 38.75 -1.53 -4.92
C ALA A 209 39.27 -0.71 -3.71
N LYS A 210 38.43 0.20 -3.17
CA LYS A 210 38.73 0.94 -1.96
C LYS A 210 38.92 0.04 -0.74
N LYS A 211 38.03 -0.95 -0.55
CA LYS A 211 38.12 -1.92 0.55
C LYS A 211 39.39 -2.76 0.46
N GLU A 212 39.76 -3.22 -0.73
CA GLU A 212 41.00 -3.98 -0.95
C GLU A 212 42.25 -3.13 -0.72
N ALA A 213 42.23 -1.87 -1.16
CA ALA A 213 43.33 -0.95 -0.90
C ALA A 213 43.50 -0.66 0.61
N ALA A 214 42.38 -0.43 1.32
CA ALA A 214 42.36 -0.23 2.76
C ALA A 214 42.86 -1.47 3.54
N ALA A 215 42.45 -2.67 3.09
CA ALA A 215 42.90 -3.93 3.69
C ALA A 215 44.40 -4.18 3.50
N LYS A 216 44.96 -3.77 2.36
CA LYS A 216 46.40 -3.85 2.10
C LYS A 216 47.22 -2.81 2.89
N ALA A 217 46.62 -1.67 3.21
CA ALA A 217 47.27 -0.59 3.98
C ALA A 217 47.13 -0.79 5.51
N ALA A 218 46.28 -1.70 5.96
CA ALA A 218 46.11 -1.94 7.39
C ALA A 218 47.32 -2.65 7.99
N PRO A 219 47.84 -2.22 9.17
CA PRO A 219 48.94 -2.89 9.84
C PRO A 219 48.52 -4.35 10.19
N PRO A 220 49.51 -5.29 10.17
CA PRO A 220 49.23 -6.68 10.48
C PRO A 220 48.58 -6.83 11.87
N LYS A 221 47.52 -7.59 11.96
CA LYS A 221 46.86 -7.86 13.25
C LYS A 221 47.84 -8.44 14.22
N PRO A 222 47.91 -7.93 15.44
CA PRO A 222 48.82 -8.48 16.47
C PRO A 222 48.51 -9.96 16.69
N ASP A 223 49.55 -10.77 16.71
CA ASP A 223 49.49 -12.22 16.90
C ASP A 223 48.80 -12.52 18.24
N PRO A 224 47.68 -13.28 18.24
CA PRO A 224 46.94 -13.62 19.46
C PRO A 224 47.78 -14.48 20.43
N LYS A 225 48.98 -14.97 20.03
CA LYS A 225 49.89 -15.77 20.87
C LYS A 225 50.94 -14.96 21.59
N ALA A 226 50.99 -13.64 21.47
CA ALA A 226 52.01 -12.81 22.14
C ALA A 226 51.63 -12.34 23.56
N LYS A 227 50.60 -12.94 24.17
CA LYS A 227 50.33 -12.78 25.61
C LYS A 227 50.52 -14.12 26.31
N LYS A 228 51.74 -14.37 26.74
CA LYS A 228 52.08 -15.24 27.83
C LYS A 228 52.78 -14.42 28.90
#